data_a0c2c37ab9544f5fb1c40ec2795c367c
#
_entry.id   a0c2c37ab9544f5fb1c40ec2795c367c
#
_cell.length_a   1.000
_cell.length_b   1.000
_cell.length_c   1.000
_cell.angle_alpha   90.00
_cell.angle_beta   90.00
_cell.angle_gamma   90.00
#
_symmetry.space_group_name_H-M   'P 1'
#
loop_
_entity.id
_entity.type
_entity.pdbx_description
1 polymer ?
#
loop_
_entity_poly.entity_id
_entity_poly.type
_entity_poly.pdbx_seq_one_letter_code
_entity_poly.pdbx_strand_id
1 'polypeptide(L)'
;MINVELKRLQKIEKRVYEIASENGLIFCDIEFDIVPKEKMFEIMAYGMPGQISNWKFGRDYEKTRTIYEKMGTGLPYEVVVHTDPSRAYLMKDNTIAVQSLIIAHVVAHVAFFTMNQNFIEADSDIASRLSIASQRFEEYERTYGIEIVEKTIDAGHSIMLHSNPWLKEETEDDKLKRIFEKMKKRKHDKTNTEYSDFFEEDVPVHIDREKWNHKLYMTLKNKTPIEPNEDLLRYIVDNSRSLSDWQKDVLEIIRSMGKYYWPMIKTKYMNEGFATYWHEVILRQLFREKFLNDDEHAESNYCNSQVKAKNPFSMNPYLIGCEIWEDIVKRWDKGQHGDAWNLIEDHEEKLKFDNKDMKGREKMFKVMRTSNDWMFMSNFLTNDLVKKLKLYLYIKQGNVFFEQLVITDKKADELKNIIIKSFAHSGIPKVFIIDGNYEDKGELLAKHEHIGADLDIEYAQKTLDHIAFLWGDKVTLETIKAKHPHKYISKNKIKSYHEDIQELM
;
A
#
# COMPACT_ATOMS: atom_id res chain seq x y z
N MET A 1 -15.61 8.23 39.63
CA MET A 1 -14.77 7.20 38.99
C MET A 1 -14.17 7.72 37.67
N ILE A 2 -14.94 8.12 36.69
CA ILE A 2 -14.45 8.57 35.37
C ILE A 2 -13.31 9.61 35.42
N ASN A 3 -13.36 10.58 36.32
CA ASN A 3 -12.35 11.65 36.42
C ASN A 3 -11.01 11.18 37.01
N VAL A 4 -10.99 10.09 37.77
CA VAL A 4 -9.77 9.52 38.37
C VAL A 4 -9.03 8.67 37.36
N GLU A 5 -9.77 7.85 36.61
CA GLU A 5 -9.22 7.00 35.54
C GLU A 5 -8.64 7.84 34.41
N LEU A 6 -9.35 8.90 33.99
CA LEU A 6 -8.85 9.83 32.97
C LEU A 6 -7.55 10.50 33.40
N LYS A 7 -7.48 10.99 34.64
CA LYS A 7 -6.22 11.58 35.17
C LYS A 7 -5.08 10.56 35.22
N ARG A 8 -5.38 9.31 35.52
CA ARG A 8 -4.37 8.25 35.52
C ARG A 8 -3.90 7.95 34.09
N LEU A 9 -4.83 7.88 33.13
CA LEU A 9 -4.50 7.67 31.72
C LEU A 9 -3.63 8.80 31.17
N GLN A 10 -3.94 10.05 31.48
CA GLN A 10 -3.11 11.20 31.09
C GLN A 10 -1.67 11.13 31.66
N LYS A 11 -1.50 10.60 32.88
CA LYS A 11 -0.15 10.38 33.46
C LYS A 11 0.59 9.28 32.72
N ILE A 12 -0.12 8.21 32.33
CA ILE A 12 0.44 7.10 31.55
C ILE A 12 0.83 7.61 30.15
N GLU A 13 -0.04 8.33 29.48
CA GLU A 13 0.22 8.94 28.18
C GLU A 13 1.49 9.80 28.20
N LYS A 14 1.58 10.71 29.16
CA LYS A 14 2.79 11.54 29.34
C LYS A 14 4.05 10.69 29.51
N ARG A 15 3.98 9.63 30.34
CA ARG A 15 5.13 8.76 30.54
C ARG A 15 5.47 7.93 29.30
N VAL A 16 4.47 7.52 28.52
CA VAL A 16 4.68 6.87 27.21
C VAL A 16 5.50 7.77 26.28
N TYR A 17 5.15 9.06 26.17
CA TYR A 17 5.89 10.02 25.36
C TYR A 17 7.35 10.18 25.82
N GLU A 18 7.57 10.26 27.15
CA GLU A 18 8.90 10.34 27.71
C GLU A 18 9.73 9.09 27.39
N ILE A 19 9.18 7.88 27.62
CA ILE A 19 9.84 6.61 27.32
C ILE A 19 10.14 6.48 25.80
N ALA A 20 9.20 6.86 24.96
CA ALA A 20 9.38 6.84 23.51
C ALA A 20 10.54 7.74 23.08
N SER A 21 10.57 8.97 23.58
CA SER A 21 11.64 9.95 23.30
C SER A 21 12.99 9.50 23.85
N GLU A 22 13.06 8.97 25.08
CA GLU A 22 14.27 8.40 25.70
C GLU A 22 14.86 7.26 24.84
N ASN A 23 14.01 6.55 24.11
CA ASN A 23 14.40 5.48 23.20
C ASN A 23 14.69 5.95 21.76
N GLY A 24 14.62 7.25 21.46
CA GLY A 24 14.97 7.82 20.15
C GLY A 24 13.84 7.84 19.12
N LEU A 25 12.59 7.61 19.54
CA LEU A 25 11.43 7.81 18.71
C LEU A 25 11.17 9.31 18.54
N ILE A 26 11.00 9.77 17.30
CA ILE A 26 10.66 11.15 16.95
C ILE A 26 9.26 11.12 16.36
N PHE A 27 8.33 11.87 16.94
CA PHE A 27 6.93 11.92 16.54
C PHE A 27 6.38 13.34 16.66
N CYS A 28 5.38 13.68 15.83
CA CYS A 28 4.61 14.93 15.96
C CYS A 28 3.60 14.84 17.12
N ASP A 29 2.94 15.95 17.42
CA ASP A 29 1.88 15.99 18.43
C ASP A 29 0.75 15.02 18.09
N ILE A 30 0.17 14.40 19.12
CA ILE A 30 -0.90 13.40 18.99
C ILE A 30 -2.08 13.85 19.84
N GLU A 31 -3.25 13.92 19.21
CA GLU A 31 -4.52 14.14 19.90
C GLU A 31 -5.26 12.81 20.06
N PHE A 32 -5.57 12.44 21.32
CA PHE A 32 -6.35 11.24 21.62
C PHE A 32 -7.80 11.60 21.94
N ASP A 33 -8.73 11.08 21.15
CA ASP A 33 -10.17 11.20 21.36
C ASP A 33 -10.75 9.92 21.94
N ILE A 34 -11.42 9.99 23.10
CA ILE A 34 -12.12 8.86 23.68
C ILE A 34 -13.56 8.84 23.14
N VAL A 35 -13.88 7.81 22.35
CA VAL A 35 -15.16 7.68 21.64
C VAL A 35 -15.97 6.47 22.10
N PRO A 36 -17.31 6.50 21.99
CA PRO A 36 -18.15 5.31 22.16
C PRO A 36 -17.83 4.25 21.10
N LYS A 37 -18.11 2.98 21.39
CA LYS A 37 -17.84 1.86 20.49
C LYS A 37 -18.52 2.02 19.11
N GLU A 38 -19.72 2.55 19.07
CA GLU A 38 -20.45 2.79 17.81
C GLU A 38 -19.70 3.79 16.92
N LYS A 39 -19.15 4.85 17.53
CA LYS A 39 -18.34 5.84 16.80
C LYS A 39 -17.00 5.25 16.35
N MET A 40 -16.41 4.38 17.17
CA MET A 40 -15.18 3.66 16.75
C MET A 40 -15.46 2.78 15.54
N PHE A 41 -16.57 2.03 15.50
CA PHE A 41 -16.93 1.20 14.35
C PHE A 41 -17.20 2.03 13.09
N GLU A 42 -17.84 3.19 13.25
CA GLU A 42 -18.02 4.14 12.16
C GLU A 42 -16.65 4.59 11.59
N ILE A 43 -15.76 5.09 12.45
CA ILE A 43 -14.43 5.55 12.03
C ILE A 43 -13.64 4.42 11.36
N MET A 44 -13.70 3.19 11.89
CA MET A 44 -13.04 2.03 11.29
C MET A 44 -13.63 1.67 9.92
N ALA A 45 -14.94 1.76 9.76
CA ALA A 45 -15.61 1.47 8.50
C ALA A 45 -15.25 2.49 7.41
N TYR A 46 -15.19 3.76 7.79
CA TYR A 46 -14.80 4.84 6.88
C TYR A 46 -13.28 4.93 6.66
N GLY A 47 -12.47 4.41 7.58
CA GLY A 47 -11.01 4.50 7.55
C GLY A 47 -10.45 5.84 8.01
N MET A 48 -11.26 6.90 8.02
CA MET A 48 -10.95 8.20 8.63
C MET A 48 -12.23 9.03 8.83
N PRO A 49 -12.23 9.99 9.78
CA PRO A 49 -13.37 10.90 9.98
C PRO A 49 -13.53 11.86 8.78
N GLY A 50 -14.79 12.21 8.49
CA GLY A 50 -15.11 13.17 7.45
C GLY A 50 -15.05 12.63 6.01
N GLN A 51 -14.94 11.32 5.84
CA GLN A 51 -14.87 10.70 4.53
C GLN A 51 -16.21 10.81 3.76
N ILE A 52 -16.11 10.76 2.44
CA ILE A 52 -17.26 10.75 1.52
C ILE A 52 -18.17 9.55 1.79
N SER A 53 -19.48 9.71 1.67
CA SER A 53 -20.44 8.62 1.83
C SER A 53 -20.34 7.63 0.66
N ASN A 54 -20.45 6.33 0.97
CA ASN A 54 -20.53 5.25 -0.02
C ASN A 54 -21.19 4.01 0.63
N TRP A 55 -21.98 3.27 -0.12
CA TRP A 55 -22.68 2.06 0.35
C TRP A 55 -21.75 1.01 1.00
N LYS A 56 -20.49 0.95 0.56
CA LYS A 56 -19.47 0.04 1.09
C LYS A 56 -19.24 0.23 2.59
N PHE A 57 -19.25 1.47 3.07
CA PHE A 57 -18.97 1.77 4.47
C PHE A 57 -20.06 1.25 5.41
N GLY A 58 -21.33 1.31 5.00
CA GLY A 58 -22.43 0.69 5.75
C GLY A 58 -22.23 -0.82 5.93
N ARG A 59 -21.82 -1.52 4.88
CA ARG A 59 -21.49 -2.95 4.94
C ARG A 59 -20.30 -3.22 5.85
N ASP A 60 -19.25 -2.41 5.77
CA ASP A 60 -18.05 -2.59 6.58
C ASP A 60 -18.32 -2.25 8.07
N TYR A 61 -19.20 -1.29 8.35
CA TYR A 61 -19.72 -1.01 9.70
C TYR A 61 -20.42 -2.23 10.29
N GLU A 62 -21.41 -2.80 9.59
CA GLU A 62 -22.16 -3.97 10.07
C GLU A 62 -21.27 -5.20 10.25
N LYS A 63 -20.29 -5.37 9.38
CA LYS A 63 -19.28 -6.43 9.50
C LYS A 63 -18.45 -6.26 10.78
N THR A 64 -17.90 -5.07 11.02
CA THR A 64 -17.07 -4.76 12.20
C THR A 64 -17.86 -4.91 13.48
N ARG A 65 -19.09 -4.39 13.52
CA ARG A 65 -20.01 -4.54 14.63
C ARG A 65 -20.30 -6.01 14.93
N THR A 66 -20.63 -6.81 13.91
CA THR A 66 -20.93 -8.23 14.04
C THR A 66 -19.72 -9.02 14.59
N ILE A 67 -18.51 -8.73 14.11
CA ILE A 67 -17.29 -9.35 14.62
C ILE A 67 -17.10 -9.01 16.09
N TYR A 68 -17.25 -7.76 16.48
CA TYR A 68 -17.13 -7.32 17.87
C TYR A 68 -18.16 -8.01 18.79
N GLU A 69 -19.43 -8.05 18.38
CA GLU A 69 -20.51 -8.69 19.16
C GLU A 69 -20.32 -10.20 19.32
N LYS A 70 -19.75 -10.89 18.32
CA LYS A 70 -19.53 -12.33 18.33
C LYS A 70 -18.25 -12.79 18.99
N MET A 71 -17.16 -12.03 18.82
CA MET A 71 -15.83 -12.38 19.34
C MET A 71 -15.54 -11.79 20.72
N GLY A 72 -16.42 -10.90 21.20
CA GLY A 72 -16.31 -10.28 22.52
C GLY A 72 -15.35 -9.08 22.56
N THR A 73 -15.37 -8.41 23.72
CA THR A 73 -14.46 -7.31 24.04
C THR A 73 -13.08 -7.86 24.32
N GLY A 74 -12.08 -7.56 23.55
CA GLY A 74 -10.73 -8.03 23.84
C GLY A 74 -9.73 -7.76 22.72
N LEU A 75 -10.20 -7.29 21.56
CA LEU A 75 -9.32 -6.80 20.53
C LEU A 75 -9.08 -5.30 20.77
N PRO A 76 -7.83 -4.85 20.82
CA PRO A 76 -7.51 -3.43 20.88
C PRO A 76 -7.85 -2.81 19.52
N TYR A 77 -9.04 -2.23 19.42
CA TYR A 77 -9.39 -1.44 18.25
C TYR A 77 -8.74 -0.08 18.34
N GLU A 78 -7.97 0.26 17.33
CA GLU A 78 -7.32 1.55 17.18
C GLU A 78 -7.54 2.11 15.79
N VAL A 79 -7.63 3.41 15.70
CA VAL A 79 -7.54 4.15 14.44
C VAL A 79 -6.62 5.33 14.69
N VAL A 80 -5.57 5.43 13.92
CA VAL A 80 -4.68 6.59 13.89
C VAL A 80 -4.71 7.21 12.50
N VAL A 81 -4.95 8.51 12.44
CA VAL A 81 -4.98 9.31 11.21
C VAL A 81 -3.73 10.17 11.18
N HIS A 82 -2.94 10.00 10.13
CA HIS A 82 -1.72 10.79 9.93
C HIS A 82 -2.07 12.19 9.44
N THR A 83 -2.26 13.08 10.38
CA THR A 83 -2.51 14.53 10.22
C THR A 83 -1.51 15.31 11.07
N ASP A 84 -1.56 16.62 11.06
CA ASP A 84 -0.76 17.49 11.92
C ASP A 84 -1.69 18.41 12.74
N PRO A 85 -1.92 18.15 14.04
CA PRO A 85 -1.45 17.00 14.84
C PRO A 85 -2.05 15.67 14.39
N SER A 86 -1.36 14.54 14.63
CA SER A 86 -1.92 13.21 14.37
C SER A 86 -3.09 12.94 15.30
N ARG A 87 -4.16 12.32 14.80
CA ARG A 87 -5.36 12.00 15.59
C ARG A 87 -5.50 10.51 15.80
N ALA A 88 -5.78 10.12 17.03
CA ALA A 88 -6.00 8.74 17.39
C ALA A 88 -7.27 8.59 18.22
N TYR A 89 -7.96 7.47 18.02
CA TYR A 89 -9.23 7.20 18.68
C TYR A 89 -9.11 6.05 19.67
N LEU A 90 -9.58 6.26 20.87
CA LEU A 90 -9.61 5.30 21.97
C LEU A 90 -11.05 4.92 22.27
N MET A 91 -11.34 3.62 22.35
CA MET A 91 -12.69 3.18 22.69
C MET A 91 -12.96 3.31 24.17
N LYS A 92 -14.05 3.97 24.54
CA LYS A 92 -14.40 4.28 25.93
C LYS A 92 -14.51 3.04 26.83
N ASP A 93 -14.92 1.91 26.27
CA ASP A 93 -15.15 0.67 27.03
C ASP A 93 -13.86 -0.13 27.28
N ASN A 94 -12.72 0.31 26.77
CA ASN A 94 -11.43 -0.32 27.03
C ASN A 94 -10.93 -0.08 28.45
N THR A 95 -10.29 -1.08 29.03
CA THR A 95 -9.60 -0.97 30.34
C THR A 95 -8.36 -0.07 30.26
N ILE A 96 -7.82 0.35 31.39
CA ILE A 96 -6.55 1.09 31.47
C ILE A 96 -5.42 0.31 30.82
N ALA A 97 -5.38 -1.02 30.97
CA ALA A 97 -4.38 -1.88 30.35
C ALA A 97 -4.42 -1.79 28.82
N VAL A 98 -5.61 -1.94 28.23
CA VAL A 98 -5.84 -1.87 26.78
C VAL A 98 -5.59 -0.45 26.26
N GLN A 99 -6.04 0.59 26.97
CA GLN A 99 -5.78 1.97 26.62
C GLN A 99 -4.28 2.28 26.58
N SER A 100 -3.53 1.80 27.59
CA SER A 100 -2.08 1.99 27.67
C SER A 100 -1.35 1.30 26.53
N LEU A 101 -1.80 0.10 26.13
CA LEU A 101 -1.27 -0.62 24.98
C LEU A 101 -1.49 0.18 23.70
N ILE A 102 -2.73 0.67 23.49
CA ILE A 102 -3.09 1.42 22.28
C ILE A 102 -2.29 2.74 22.22
N ILE A 103 -2.18 3.49 23.32
CA ILE A 103 -1.40 4.73 23.36
C ILE A 103 0.06 4.46 22.97
N ALA A 104 0.69 3.43 23.55
CA ALA A 104 2.06 3.07 23.23
C ALA A 104 2.22 2.65 21.76
N HIS A 105 1.23 1.93 21.21
CA HIS A 105 1.22 1.47 19.82
C HIS A 105 1.03 2.65 18.85
N VAL A 106 0.10 3.54 19.12
CA VAL A 106 -0.14 4.76 18.33
C VAL A 106 1.09 5.66 18.30
N VAL A 107 1.76 5.89 19.45
CA VAL A 107 3.00 6.71 19.49
C VAL A 107 4.07 6.11 18.57
N ALA A 108 4.20 4.79 18.53
CA ALA A 108 5.14 4.14 17.63
C ALA A 108 4.73 4.23 16.14
N HIS A 109 3.43 4.18 15.83
CA HIS A 109 2.92 4.45 14.48
C HIS A 109 3.22 5.89 14.05
N VAL A 110 2.93 6.86 14.89
CA VAL A 110 3.19 8.28 14.58
C VAL A 110 4.69 8.54 14.42
N ALA A 111 5.54 7.91 15.24
CA ALA A 111 6.98 7.96 15.04
C ALA A 111 7.40 7.35 13.70
N PHE A 112 6.79 6.24 13.30
CA PHE A 112 7.03 5.64 11.97
C PHE A 112 6.63 6.59 10.85
N PHE A 113 5.43 7.19 10.90
CA PHE A 113 4.96 8.16 9.90
C PHE A 113 5.88 9.37 9.80
N THR A 114 6.31 9.90 10.95
CA THR A 114 7.20 11.08 11.01
C THR A 114 8.59 10.80 10.44
N MET A 115 9.11 9.58 10.61
CA MET A 115 10.52 9.28 10.33
C MET A 115 10.74 8.53 9.00
N ASN A 116 9.73 7.83 8.45
CA ASN A 116 9.89 7.02 7.25
C ASN A 116 9.72 7.87 5.98
N GLN A 117 10.68 7.74 5.05
CA GLN A 117 10.72 8.54 3.81
C GLN A 117 9.48 8.38 2.91
N ASN A 118 8.73 7.28 3.01
CA ASN A 118 7.53 7.09 2.20
C ASN A 118 6.39 8.02 2.59
N PHE A 119 6.43 8.63 3.79
CA PHE A 119 5.41 9.54 4.31
C PHE A 119 5.71 11.04 4.08
N ILE A 120 6.89 11.39 3.54
CA ILE A 120 7.31 12.79 3.36
C ILE A 120 6.30 13.60 2.53
N GLU A 121 5.68 12.96 1.53
CA GLU A 121 4.72 13.60 0.62
C GLU A 121 3.26 13.23 0.98
N ALA A 122 3.02 12.61 2.14
CA ALA A 122 1.67 12.30 2.58
C ALA A 122 0.92 13.60 2.92
N ASP A 123 -0.33 13.68 2.46
CA ASP A 123 -1.17 14.87 2.66
C ASP A 123 -1.75 14.89 4.09
N SER A 124 -1.13 15.67 4.98
CA SER A 124 -1.59 15.82 6.37
C SER A 124 -2.96 16.52 6.49
N ASP A 125 -3.45 17.15 5.42
CA ASP A 125 -4.72 17.91 5.41
C ASP A 125 -5.87 17.15 4.74
N ILE A 126 -5.65 15.88 4.43
CA ILE A 126 -6.61 15.05 3.69
C ILE A 126 -7.98 14.96 4.37
N ALA A 127 -8.04 14.90 5.70
CA ALA A 127 -9.30 14.82 6.46
C ALA A 127 -10.18 16.05 6.25
N SER A 128 -9.60 17.25 6.28
CA SER A 128 -10.30 18.52 6.01
C SER A 128 -10.79 18.56 4.56
N ARG A 129 -9.95 18.16 3.62
CA ARG A 129 -10.31 18.12 2.18
C ARG A 129 -11.45 17.15 1.90
N LEU A 130 -11.45 15.98 2.52
CA LEU A 130 -12.52 15.00 2.38
C LEU A 130 -13.83 15.49 2.99
N SER A 131 -13.78 16.18 4.14
CA SER A 131 -14.97 16.76 4.76
C SER A 131 -15.62 17.83 3.86
N ILE A 132 -14.81 18.66 3.20
CA ILE A 132 -15.31 19.64 2.22
C ILE A 132 -15.83 18.94 0.96
N ALA A 133 -15.15 17.91 0.49
CA ALA A 133 -15.56 17.15 -0.68
C ALA A 133 -16.88 16.39 -0.45
N SER A 134 -17.12 15.87 0.75
CA SER A 134 -18.36 15.19 1.12
C SER A 134 -19.59 16.07 0.88
N GLN A 135 -19.53 17.36 1.23
CA GLN A 135 -20.63 18.31 0.99
C GLN A 135 -20.90 18.50 -0.52
N ARG A 136 -19.83 18.59 -1.33
CA ARG A 136 -19.99 18.70 -2.79
C ARG A 136 -20.58 17.41 -3.39
N PHE A 137 -20.20 16.26 -2.88
CA PHE A 137 -20.70 14.97 -3.37
C PHE A 137 -22.20 14.82 -3.08
N GLU A 138 -22.67 15.25 -1.91
CA GLU A 138 -24.11 15.33 -1.61
C GLU A 138 -24.87 16.25 -2.60
N GLU A 139 -24.26 17.34 -3.04
CA GLU A 139 -24.84 18.23 -4.06
C GLU A 139 -24.86 17.54 -5.44
N TYR A 140 -23.82 16.79 -5.78
CA TYR A 140 -23.79 15.99 -7.02
C TYR A 140 -24.85 14.90 -7.02
N GLU A 141 -25.06 14.20 -5.89
CA GLU A 141 -26.12 13.20 -5.72
C GLU A 141 -27.53 13.81 -5.92
N ARG A 142 -27.77 15.02 -5.41
CA ARG A 142 -29.04 15.74 -5.61
C ARG A 142 -29.23 16.19 -7.06
N THR A 143 -28.15 16.56 -7.74
CA THR A 143 -28.21 17.16 -9.08
C THR A 143 -28.23 16.10 -10.18
N TYR A 144 -27.40 15.07 -10.06
CA TYR A 144 -27.19 14.07 -11.12
C TYR A 144 -27.78 12.70 -10.77
N GLY A 145 -28.18 12.48 -9.54
CA GLY A 145 -28.71 11.23 -9.02
C GLY A 145 -27.64 10.35 -8.35
N ILE A 146 -28.04 9.68 -7.27
CA ILE A 146 -27.16 8.88 -6.41
C ILE A 146 -26.46 7.75 -7.17
N GLU A 147 -27.15 7.07 -8.08
CA GLU A 147 -26.62 5.91 -8.80
C GLU A 147 -25.39 6.23 -9.64
N ILE A 148 -25.40 7.36 -10.35
CA ILE A 148 -24.29 7.73 -11.23
C ILE A 148 -23.11 8.27 -10.43
N VAL A 149 -23.36 8.95 -9.31
CA VAL A 149 -22.32 9.43 -8.40
C VAL A 149 -21.64 8.25 -7.72
N GLU A 150 -22.39 7.33 -7.11
CA GLU A 150 -21.83 6.10 -6.51
C GLU A 150 -21.07 5.26 -7.53
N LYS A 151 -21.59 5.09 -8.74
CA LYS A 151 -20.89 4.38 -9.81
C LYS A 151 -19.56 5.03 -10.18
N THR A 152 -19.50 6.37 -10.18
CA THR A 152 -18.25 7.10 -10.42
C THR A 152 -17.26 6.93 -9.26
N ILE A 153 -17.74 6.97 -8.02
CA ILE A 153 -16.95 6.72 -6.81
C ILE A 153 -16.40 5.28 -6.84
N ASP A 154 -17.24 4.27 -7.10
CA ASP A 154 -16.83 2.87 -7.17
C ASP A 154 -15.77 2.63 -8.26
N ALA A 155 -15.97 3.24 -9.43
CA ALA A 155 -15.02 3.15 -10.51
C ALA A 155 -13.68 3.80 -10.14
N GLY A 156 -13.69 4.97 -9.53
CA GLY A 156 -12.48 5.62 -9.01
C GLY A 156 -11.77 4.78 -7.95
N HIS A 157 -12.50 4.24 -6.98
CA HIS A 157 -11.94 3.36 -5.94
C HIS A 157 -11.31 2.10 -6.51
N SER A 158 -11.85 1.52 -7.59
CA SER A 158 -11.31 0.32 -8.23
C SER A 158 -9.89 0.50 -8.77
N ILE A 159 -9.52 1.74 -9.11
CA ILE A 159 -8.21 2.10 -9.68
C ILE A 159 -7.44 3.12 -8.83
N MET A 160 -7.92 3.46 -7.65
CA MET A 160 -7.32 4.45 -6.75
C MET A 160 -5.84 4.21 -6.48
N LEU A 161 -5.45 2.94 -6.35
CA LEU A 161 -4.07 2.54 -6.07
C LEU A 161 -3.22 2.37 -7.33
N HIS A 162 -3.80 2.50 -8.53
CA HIS A 162 -3.08 2.58 -9.79
C HIS A 162 -2.67 4.03 -10.11
N SER A 163 -2.18 4.73 -9.09
CA SER A 163 -1.61 6.08 -9.15
C SER A 163 -0.16 6.04 -8.68
N ASN A 164 0.68 6.89 -9.23
CA ASN A 164 2.05 7.06 -8.77
C ASN A 164 2.20 8.40 -8.04
N PRO A 165 2.13 8.44 -6.70
CA PRO A 165 2.21 9.69 -5.93
C PRO A 165 3.59 10.37 -6.03
N TRP A 166 4.64 9.64 -6.44
CA TRP A 166 6.00 10.16 -6.63
C TRP A 166 6.30 10.60 -8.06
N LEU A 167 5.32 10.46 -8.97
CA LEU A 167 5.49 10.95 -10.33
C LEU A 167 5.55 12.48 -10.29
N LYS A 168 6.71 13.05 -10.58
CA LYS A 168 6.83 14.50 -10.71
C LYS A 168 5.94 14.96 -11.87
N GLU A 169 5.17 15.98 -11.62
CA GLU A 169 4.40 16.64 -12.68
C GLU A 169 5.38 17.27 -13.66
N GLU A 170 5.51 16.65 -14.81
CA GLU A 170 6.33 17.10 -15.91
C GLU A 170 5.38 17.50 -17.05
N THR A 171 5.59 18.66 -17.65
CA THR A 171 4.76 19.05 -18.80
C THR A 171 4.97 18.12 -19.98
N GLU A 172 3.98 17.96 -20.85
CA GLU A 172 4.09 17.12 -22.05
C GLU A 172 5.26 17.59 -22.95
N ASP A 173 5.51 18.90 -23.03
CA ASP A 173 6.65 19.47 -23.78
C ASP A 173 7.99 19.10 -23.15
N ASP A 174 8.10 19.08 -21.84
CA ASP A 174 9.33 18.68 -21.14
C ASP A 174 9.58 17.18 -21.26
N LYS A 175 8.53 16.36 -21.15
CA LYS A 175 8.59 14.92 -21.44
C LYS A 175 9.07 14.66 -22.87
N LEU A 176 8.47 15.34 -23.83
CA LEU A 176 8.82 15.22 -25.24
C LEU A 176 10.30 15.56 -25.48
N LYS A 177 10.78 16.68 -24.94
CA LYS A 177 12.20 17.07 -25.02
C LYS A 177 13.12 16.04 -24.39
N ARG A 178 12.79 15.57 -23.18
CA ARG A 178 13.59 14.57 -22.44
C ARG A 178 13.70 13.25 -23.20
N ILE A 179 12.59 12.74 -23.73
CA ILE A 179 12.55 11.48 -24.49
C ILE A 179 13.34 11.64 -25.80
N PHE A 180 13.11 12.74 -26.49
CA PHE A 180 13.81 13.05 -27.74
C PHE A 180 15.34 13.09 -27.54
N GLU A 181 15.83 13.76 -26.49
CA GLU A 181 17.27 13.81 -26.17
C GLU A 181 17.82 12.44 -25.74
N LYS A 182 17.04 11.62 -25.00
CA LYS A 182 17.44 10.24 -24.67
C LYS A 182 17.60 9.38 -25.92
N MET A 183 16.66 9.46 -26.86
CA MET A 183 16.71 8.68 -28.10
C MET A 183 17.86 9.11 -28.98
N LYS A 184 18.17 10.40 -29.00
CA LYS A 184 19.32 10.98 -29.71
C LYS A 184 20.66 10.49 -29.14
N LYS A 185 20.82 10.44 -27.80
CA LYS A 185 22.01 9.91 -27.12
C LYS A 185 22.19 8.41 -27.34
N ARG A 186 21.14 7.59 -27.21
CA ARG A 186 21.25 6.15 -27.44
C ARG A 186 21.70 5.77 -28.83
N LYS A 187 21.43 6.59 -29.84
CA LYS A 187 21.90 6.37 -31.21
C LYS A 187 23.37 6.75 -31.37
N HIS A 188 23.85 7.71 -30.58
CA HIS A 188 25.29 8.12 -30.59
C HIS A 188 26.18 7.08 -29.90
N ASP A 189 25.69 6.46 -28.80
CA ASP A 189 26.48 5.44 -28.08
C ASP A 189 26.56 4.11 -28.84
N LYS A 190 25.55 3.77 -29.66
CA LYS A 190 25.59 2.57 -30.51
C LYS A 190 26.62 2.66 -31.68
N THR A 191 27.00 3.86 -32.09
CA THR A 191 27.98 4.06 -33.17
C THR A 191 29.45 4.04 -32.70
N ASN A 192 29.70 3.95 -31.40
CA ASN A 192 31.05 4.03 -30.82
C ASN A 192 31.52 2.76 -30.08
N THR A 193 30.88 1.60 -30.24
CA THR A 193 31.36 0.36 -29.66
C THR A 193 32.04 -0.52 -30.71
N GLU A 194 33.18 -1.15 -30.35
CA GLU A 194 34.01 -2.09 -31.18
C GLU A 194 33.21 -3.28 -31.79
N TYR A 195 31.91 -3.43 -31.42
CA TYR A 195 30.99 -4.47 -31.89
C TYR A 195 29.82 -3.92 -32.72
N SER A 196 29.91 -2.68 -33.22
CA SER A 196 28.84 -2.06 -34.02
C SER A 196 28.54 -2.80 -35.34
N ASP A 197 29.48 -3.55 -35.87
CA ASP A 197 29.37 -4.27 -37.15
C ASP A 197 28.51 -5.55 -37.06
N PHE A 198 28.18 -6.01 -35.85
CA PHE A 198 27.33 -7.24 -35.65
C PHE A 198 25.84 -6.96 -35.52
N PHE A 199 25.41 -5.70 -35.49
CA PHE A 199 24.02 -5.30 -35.30
C PHE A 199 23.53 -4.32 -36.37
N GLU A 200 24.04 -4.44 -37.60
CA GLU A 200 23.50 -3.76 -38.80
C GLU A 200 22.16 -4.42 -39.20
N GLU A 201 21.04 -4.02 -38.55
CA GLU A 201 19.81 -3.94 -39.30
C GLU A 201 19.88 -2.69 -40.18
N ASP A 202 19.66 -2.88 -41.49
CA ASP A 202 19.76 -1.91 -42.56
C ASP A 202 19.14 -0.54 -42.24
N VAL A 203 19.95 0.39 -41.71
CA VAL A 203 19.58 1.79 -41.66
C VAL A 203 20.17 2.43 -42.92
N PRO A 204 19.36 2.96 -43.86
CA PRO A 204 19.85 3.59 -45.06
C PRO A 204 20.87 4.69 -44.76
N VAL A 205 22.05 4.63 -45.35
CA VAL A 205 23.23 5.48 -45.12
C VAL A 205 23.00 6.97 -45.48
N HIS A 206 21.84 7.33 -46.06
CA HIS A 206 21.49 8.68 -46.49
C HIS A 206 20.20 9.23 -45.92
N ILE A 207 19.98 9.11 -44.58
CA ILE A 207 18.90 9.87 -43.97
C ILE A 207 19.41 11.24 -43.58
N ASP A 208 18.83 12.29 -44.18
CA ASP A 208 18.98 13.68 -43.75
C ASP A 208 18.61 13.74 -42.24
N ARG A 209 19.63 14.01 -41.41
CA ARG A 209 19.55 13.95 -39.95
C ARG A 209 18.48 14.91 -39.39
N GLU A 210 18.27 16.03 -40.06
CA GLU A 210 17.23 17.00 -39.67
C GLU A 210 15.84 16.49 -39.99
N LYS A 211 15.65 15.89 -41.16
CA LYS A 211 14.34 15.29 -41.54
C LYS A 211 14.00 14.11 -40.64
N TRP A 212 14.99 13.30 -40.27
CA TRP A 212 14.75 12.17 -39.36
C TRP A 212 14.41 12.67 -37.95
N ASN A 213 15.12 13.64 -37.40
CA ASN A 213 14.86 14.25 -36.13
C ASN A 213 13.46 14.91 -36.12
N HIS A 214 13.09 15.60 -37.17
CA HIS A 214 11.75 16.19 -37.32
C HIS A 214 10.67 15.13 -37.38
N LYS A 215 10.83 14.04 -38.13
CA LYS A 215 9.89 12.92 -38.22
C LYS A 215 9.74 12.23 -36.88
N LEU A 216 10.85 11.96 -36.15
CA LEU A 216 10.83 11.37 -34.82
C LEU A 216 10.08 12.26 -33.84
N TYR A 217 10.36 13.57 -33.84
CA TYR A 217 9.69 14.55 -32.99
C TYR A 217 8.18 14.56 -33.24
N MET A 218 7.76 14.60 -34.49
CA MET A 218 6.33 14.58 -34.86
C MET A 218 5.65 13.25 -34.50
N THR A 219 6.35 12.11 -34.66
CA THR A 219 5.84 10.81 -34.24
C THR A 219 5.63 10.74 -32.73
N LEU A 220 6.58 11.25 -31.94
CA LEU A 220 6.47 11.31 -30.49
C LEU A 220 5.35 12.26 -30.05
N LYS A 221 5.26 13.43 -30.68
CA LYS A 221 4.24 14.45 -30.37
C LYS A 221 2.80 13.92 -30.61
N ASN A 222 2.62 13.07 -31.60
CA ASN A 222 1.30 12.50 -31.93
C ASN A 222 0.97 11.26 -31.10
N LYS A 223 1.90 10.76 -30.26
CA LYS A 223 1.69 9.60 -29.41
C LYS A 223 1.06 10.01 -28.07
N THR A 224 -0.02 9.38 -27.67
CA THR A 224 -0.76 9.68 -26.44
C THR A 224 -0.94 8.40 -25.60
N PRO A 225 -0.25 8.19 -24.47
CA PRO A 225 0.81 9.06 -23.94
C PRO A 225 2.14 8.91 -24.70
N ILE A 226 3.01 9.91 -24.60
CA ILE A 226 4.33 9.88 -25.24
C ILE A 226 5.19 8.72 -24.74
N GLU A 227 5.07 8.38 -23.45
CA GLU A 227 5.67 7.20 -22.83
C GLU A 227 4.60 6.48 -21.96
N PRO A 228 4.76 5.16 -21.68
CA PRO A 228 3.81 4.44 -20.84
C PRO A 228 3.53 5.18 -19.52
N ASN A 229 2.26 5.43 -19.22
CA ASN A 229 1.83 6.18 -18.05
C ASN A 229 1.43 5.25 -16.91
N GLU A 230 2.02 5.42 -15.73
CA GLU A 230 1.75 4.61 -14.53
C GLU A 230 0.57 5.14 -13.69
N ASP A 231 0.14 6.38 -13.88
CA ASP A 231 -0.97 6.98 -13.14
C ASP A 231 -2.25 6.90 -13.96
N LEU A 232 -2.94 5.75 -13.87
CA LEU A 232 -4.15 5.48 -14.64
C LEU A 232 -5.24 6.52 -14.36
N LEU A 233 -5.45 6.81 -13.09
CA LEU A 233 -6.54 7.70 -12.68
C LEU A 233 -6.31 9.12 -13.18
N ARG A 234 -5.09 9.65 -13.04
CA ARG A 234 -4.73 10.98 -13.56
C ARG A 234 -4.87 11.03 -15.08
N TYR A 235 -4.34 10.00 -15.77
CA TYR A 235 -4.43 9.96 -17.22
C TYR A 235 -5.88 9.97 -17.72
N ILE A 236 -6.76 9.19 -17.06
CA ILE A 236 -8.19 9.15 -17.43
C ILE A 236 -8.86 10.50 -17.17
N VAL A 237 -8.60 11.15 -16.04
CA VAL A 237 -9.15 12.48 -15.72
C VAL A 237 -8.73 13.52 -16.76
N ASP A 238 -7.47 13.51 -17.18
CA ASP A 238 -6.93 14.48 -18.13
C ASP A 238 -7.37 14.25 -19.58
N ASN A 239 -7.57 12.98 -19.99
CA ASN A 239 -7.71 12.63 -21.40
C ASN A 239 -9.08 12.05 -21.79
N SER A 240 -9.91 11.60 -20.83
CA SER A 240 -11.25 11.10 -21.14
C SER A 240 -12.16 12.21 -21.69
N ARG A 241 -12.82 11.90 -22.80
CA ARG A 241 -13.78 12.81 -23.47
C ARG A 241 -15.20 12.65 -22.93
N SER A 242 -15.47 11.63 -22.10
CA SER A 242 -16.80 11.30 -21.59
C SER A 242 -17.05 11.82 -20.19
N LEU A 243 -16.00 12.19 -19.45
CA LEU A 243 -16.14 12.68 -18.08
C LEU A 243 -16.60 14.12 -18.04
N SER A 244 -17.67 14.39 -17.29
CA SER A 244 -18.10 15.73 -16.91
C SER A 244 -17.21 16.30 -15.79
N ASP A 245 -17.28 17.62 -15.59
CA ASP A 245 -16.42 18.32 -14.61
C ASP A 245 -16.64 17.80 -13.18
N TRP A 246 -17.89 17.50 -12.78
CA TRP A 246 -18.17 16.95 -11.46
C TRP A 246 -17.57 15.54 -11.28
N GLN A 247 -17.56 14.71 -12.33
CA GLN A 247 -16.93 13.38 -12.27
C GLN A 247 -15.41 13.51 -12.13
N LYS A 248 -14.81 14.46 -12.82
CA LYS A 248 -13.37 14.75 -12.66
C LYS A 248 -13.04 15.21 -11.24
N ASP A 249 -13.87 16.07 -10.63
CA ASP A 249 -13.70 16.47 -9.22
C ASP A 249 -13.77 15.27 -8.27
N VAL A 250 -14.74 14.37 -8.44
CA VAL A 250 -14.86 13.12 -7.67
C VAL A 250 -13.59 12.29 -7.79
N LEU A 251 -13.09 12.08 -9.01
CA LEU A 251 -11.92 11.26 -9.27
C LEU A 251 -10.62 11.87 -8.73
N GLU A 252 -10.47 13.21 -8.76
CA GLU A 252 -9.32 13.90 -8.16
C GLU A 252 -9.29 13.76 -6.63
N ILE A 253 -10.46 13.80 -5.98
CA ILE A 253 -10.55 13.54 -4.54
C ILE A 253 -10.15 12.09 -4.23
N ILE A 254 -10.65 11.12 -5.00
CA ILE A 254 -10.28 9.70 -4.83
C ILE A 254 -8.78 9.48 -5.09
N ARG A 255 -8.20 10.17 -6.08
CA ARG A 255 -6.76 10.14 -6.34
C ARG A 255 -5.95 10.68 -5.15
N SER A 256 -6.43 11.75 -4.53
CA SER A 256 -5.80 12.29 -3.31
C SER A 256 -5.86 11.30 -2.15
N MET A 257 -6.98 10.58 -1.98
CA MET A 257 -7.08 9.47 -1.03
C MET A 257 -6.06 8.36 -1.34
N GLY A 258 -5.93 7.99 -2.61
CA GLY A 258 -4.92 7.01 -3.04
C GLY A 258 -3.51 7.43 -2.66
N LYS A 259 -3.14 8.68 -2.88
CA LYS A 259 -1.83 9.24 -2.48
C LYS A 259 -1.60 9.14 -0.97
N TYR A 260 -2.64 9.43 -0.18
CA TYR A 260 -2.58 9.33 1.28
C TYR A 260 -2.39 7.88 1.77
N TYR A 261 -3.11 6.92 1.19
CA TYR A 261 -3.04 5.52 1.63
C TYR A 261 -1.80 4.76 1.11
N TRP A 262 -1.20 5.19 0.01
CA TRP A 262 -0.05 4.50 -0.58
C TRP A 262 1.11 4.24 0.38
N PRO A 263 1.60 5.21 1.19
CA PRO A 263 2.67 4.97 2.16
C PRO A 263 2.29 3.89 3.17
N MET A 264 1.06 3.89 3.67
CA MET A 264 0.54 2.91 4.63
C MET A 264 0.53 1.50 4.03
N ILE A 265 0.08 1.37 2.77
CA ILE A 265 0.05 0.08 2.06
C ILE A 265 1.45 -0.45 1.81
N LYS A 266 2.38 0.43 1.40
CA LYS A 266 3.77 0.06 1.12
C LYS A 266 4.59 -0.34 2.34
N THR A 267 4.15 0.02 3.54
CA THR A 267 4.90 -0.15 4.78
C THR A 267 4.13 -0.90 5.86
N LYS A 268 3.04 -1.57 5.50
CA LYS A 268 2.12 -2.19 6.46
C LYS A 268 2.83 -3.14 7.43
N TYR A 269 3.63 -4.08 6.92
CA TYR A 269 4.33 -5.08 7.75
C TYR A 269 5.43 -4.45 8.61
N MET A 270 6.17 -3.50 8.03
CA MET A 270 7.17 -2.75 8.79
C MET A 270 6.55 -1.95 9.90
N ASN A 271 5.49 -1.20 9.59
CA ASN A 271 4.82 -0.27 10.48
C ASN A 271 4.12 -1.00 11.64
N GLU A 272 3.28 -2.00 11.35
CA GLU A 272 2.61 -2.80 12.38
C GLU A 272 3.62 -3.54 13.27
N GLY A 273 4.66 -4.11 12.65
CA GLY A 273 5.73 -4.78 13.39
C GLY A 273 6.55 -3.83 14.25
N PHE A 274 6.84 -2.62 13.76
CA PHE A 274 7.55 -1.57 14.50
C PHE A 274 6.74 -1.09 15.70
N ALA A 275 5.46 -0.83 15.50
CA ALA A 275 4.57 -0.41 16.56
C ALA A 275 4.39 -1.52 17.61
N THR A 276 4.31 -2.79 17.18
CA THR A 276 4.26 -3.95 18.09
C THR A 276 5.54 -4.08 18.91
N TYR A 277 6.71 -3.98 18.29
CA TYR A 277 7.99 -4.03 19.00
C TYR A 277 8.09 -2.93 20.05
N TRP A 278 7.74 -1.68 19.72
CA TRP A 278 7.89 -0.56 20.62
C TRP A 278 6.82 -0.52 21.71
N HIS A 279 5.58 -0.92 21.43
CA HIS A 279 4.59 -0.98 22.52
C HIS A 279 5.00 -2.01 23.57
N GLU A 280 5.60 -3.16 23.18
CA GLU A 280 6.11 -4.13 24.15
C GLU A 280 7.26 -3.57 25.00
N VAL A 281 8.16 -2.80 24.41
CA VAL A 281 9.24 -2.13 25.13
C VAL A 281 8.69 -1.11 26.13
N ILE A 282 7.76 -0.26 25.68
CA ILE A 282 7.15 0.81 26.48
C ILE A 282 6.32 0.22 27.63
N LEU A 283 5.45 -0.74 27.36
CA LEU A 283 4.60 -1.38 28.39
C LEU A 283 5.43 -2.07 29.46
N ARG A 284 6.52 -2.74 29.08
CA ARG A 284 7.45 -3.36 30.01
C ARG A 284 8.12 -2.33 30.93
N GLN A 285 8.42 -1.13 30.41
CA GLN A 285 8.98 -0.05 31.19
C GLN A 285 7.93 0.57 32.13
N LEU A 286 6.71 0.83 31.64
CA LEU A 286 5.59 1.31 32.48
C LEU A 286 5.30 0.36 33.65
N PHE A 287 5.37 -0.95 33.43
CA PHE A 287 5.22 -1.94 34.48
C PHE A 287 6.36 -1.88 35.51
N ARG A 288 7.62 -1.82 35.06
CA ARG A 288 8.78 -1.68 35.95
C ARG A 288 8.71 -0.42 36.83
N GLU A 289 8.16 0.65 36.29
CA GLU A 289 7.98 1.93 36.96
C GLU A 289 6.65 2.01 37.77
N LYS A 290 5.89 0.92 37.82
CA LYS A 290 4.61 0.79 38.55
C LYS A 290 3.48 1.72 38.08
N PHE A 291 3.50 2.14 36.82
CA PHE A 291 2.36 2.78 36.19
C PHE A 291 1.24 1.78 35.89
N LEU A 292 1.61 0.52 35.60
CA LEU A 292 0.70 -0.63 35.47
C LEU A 292 0.92 -1.57 36.64
N ASN A 293 -0.17 -2.11 37.20
CA ASN A 293 -0.11 -3.20 38.17
C ASN A 293 0.02 -4.56 37.50
N ASP A 294 0.13 -5.65 38.29
CA ASP A 294 0.34 -7.00 37.77
C ASP A 294 -0.82 -7.47 36.89
N ASP A 295 -2.08 -7.20 37.27
CA ASP A 295 -3.27 -7.59 36.52
C ASP A 295 -3.35 -6.84 35.19
N GLU A 296 -3.12 -5.53 35.20
CA GLU A 296 -3.09 -4.68 34.01
C GLU A 296 -1.96 -5.07 33.04
N HIS A 297 -0.78 -5.42 33.58
CA HIS A 297 0.31 -5.91 32.76
C HIS A 297 0.01 -7.29 32.16
N ALA A 298 -0.61 -8.19 32.93
CA ALA A 298 -1.05 -9.49 32.43
C ALA A 298 -2.11 -9.34 31.33
N GLU A 299 -3.11 -8.46 31.53
CA GLU A 299 -4.14 -8.16 30.53
C GLU A 299 -3.53 -7.59 29.25
N SER A 300 -2.63 -6.62 29.33
CA SER A 300 -1.97 -6.04 28.15
C SER A 300 -1.14 -7.08 27.38
N ASN A 301 -0.43 -7.99 28.09
CA ASN A 301 0.29 -9.09 27.47
C ASN A 301 -0.65 -10.10 26.79
N TYR A 302 -1.80 -10.40 27.40
CA TYR A 302 -2.82 -11.24 26.80
C TYR A 302 -3.35 -10.63 25.51
N CYS A 303 -3.74 -9.35 25.51
CA CYS A 303 -4.19 -8.63 24.31
C CYS A 303 -3.13 -8.63 23.21
N ASN A 304 -1.87 -8.34 23.55
CA ASN A 304 -0.76 -8.41 22.61
C ASN A 304 -0.60 -9.81 21.99
N SER A 305 -0.76 -10.87 22.79
CA SER A 305 -0.70 -12.24 22.29
C SER A 305 -1.81 -12.56 21.27
N GLN A 306 -3.00 -12.00 21.44
CA GLN A 306 -4.11 -12.13 20.49
C GLN A 306 -3.82 -11.38 19.18
N VAL A 307 -3.26 -10.16 19.26
CA VAL A 307 -2.83 -9.39 18.08
C VAL A 307 -1.77 -10.15 17.27
N LYS A 308 -0.80 -10.77 17.95
CA LYS A 308 0.26 -11.60 17.35
C LYS A 308 -0.17 -13.04 17.05
N ALA A 309 -1.47 -13.38 17.16
CA ALA A 309 -1.93 -14.74 16.94
C ALA A 309 -1.64 -15.22 15.51
N LYS A 310 -1.16 -16.46 15.39
CA LYS A 310 -0.88 -17.09 14.09
C LYS A 310 -2.20 -17.45 13.41
N ASN A 311 -2.35 -17.01 12.18
CA ASN A 311 -3.40 -17.46 11.29
C ASN A 311 -2.78 -18.27 10.15
N PRO A 312 -3.11 -19.55 9.98
CA PRO A 312 -2.53 -20.38 8.92
C PRO A 312 -2.91 -19.93 7.50
N PHE A 313 -3.98 -19.12 7.37
CA PHE A 313 -4.51 -18.68 6.06
C PHE A 313 -4.16 -17.23 5.69
N SER A 314 -3.49 -16.50 6.60
CA SER A 314 -3.06 -15.13 6.34
C SER A 314 -1.74 -14.83 7.03
N MET A 315 -0.92 -14.02 6.38
CA MET A 315 0.31 -13.50 6.98
C MET A 315 -0.05 -12.35 7.93
N ASN A 316 0.14 -12.58 9.25
CA ASN A 316 -0.12 -11.56 10.26
C ASN A 316 1.01 -10.50 10.26
N PRO A 317 0.75 -9.22 9.88
CA PRO A 317 1.78 -8.20 9.81
C PRO A 317 2.38 -7.84 11.18
N TYR A 318 1.59 -7.88 12.25
CA TYR A 318 2.05 -7.63 13.63
C TYR A 318 3.09 -8.65 14.04
N LEU A 319 2.79 -9.93 13.85
CA LEU A 319 3.70 -11.02 14.20
C LEU A 319 4.96 -11.03 13.32
N ILE A 320 4.78 -11.03 11.99
CA ILE A 320 5.90 -11.18 11.05
C ILE A 320 6.82 -9.96 11.12
N GLY A 321 6.23 -8.76 11.13
CA GLY A 321 6.99 -7.52 11.22
C GLY A 321 7.77 -7.42 12.53
N CYS A 322 7.14 -7.70 13.68
CA CYS A 322 7.78 -7.68 14.99
C CYS A 322 8.97 -8.69 15.06
N GLU A 323 8.76 -9.91 14.61
CA GLU A 323 9.80 -10.96 14.61
C GLU A 323 11.00 -10.60 13.71
N ILE A 324 10.77 -9.94 12.59
CA ILE A 324 11.86 -9.44 11.73
C ILE A 324 12.61 -8.30 12.43
N TRP A 325 11.90 -7.36 13.10
CA TRP A 325 12.54 -6.29 13.86
C TRP A 325 13.39 -6.82 15.01
N GLU A 326 12.87 -7.78 15.78
CA GLU A 326 13.63 -8.44 16.83
C GLU A 326 14.88 -9.13 16.29
N ASP A 327 14.78 -9.83 15.16
CA ASP A 327 15.90 -10.50 14.51
C ASP A 327 16.96 -9.50 14.03
N ILE A 328 16.55 -8.37 13.45
CA ILE A 328 17.48 -7.30 13.06
C ILE A 328 18.23 -6.79 14.29
N VAL A 329 17.54 -6.43 15.37
CA VAL A 329 18.18 -5.90 16.58
C VAL A 329 19.16 -6.95 17.13
N LYS A 330 18.72 -8.18 17.31
CA LYS A 330 19.53 -9.27 17.86
C LYS A 330 20.78 -9.54 17.02
N ARG A 331 20.65 -9.62 15.70
CA ARG A 331 21.79 -9.91 14.82
C ARG A 331 22.81 -8.77 14.80
N TRP A 332 22.35 -7.52 14.72
CA TRP A 332 23.24 -6.37 14.71
C TRP A 332 23.87 -6.08 16.07
N ASP A 333 23.20 -6.39 17.18
CA ASP A 333 23.81 -6.32 18.51
C ASP A 333 24.94 -7.34 18.69
N LYS A 334 24.81 -8.52 18.07
CA LYS A 334 25.82 -9.57 18.08
C LYS A 334 26.88 -9.44 16.99
N GLY A 335 26.74 -8.47 16.07
CA GLY A 335 27.61 -8.38 14.90
C GLY A 335 27.45 -9.49 13.87
N GLN A 336 26.32 -10.20 13.87
CA GLN A 336 25.99 -11.27 12.92
C GLN A 336 25.62 -10.70 11.54
N HIS A 337 26.53 -9.92 10.97
CA HIS A 337 26.41 -9.26 9.68
C HIS A 337 27.80 -8.87 9.13
N GLY A 338 27.85 -8.54 7.83
CA GLY A 338 29.08 -8.07 7.15
C GLY A 338 30.09 -9.20 6.90
N ASP A 339 31.28 -8.80 6.39
CA ASP A 339 32.25 -9.75 5.86
C ASP A 339 32.80 -10.71 6.93
N ALA A 340 33.09 -10.22 8.13
CA ALA A 340 33.61 -11.06 9.21
C ALA A 340 32.66 -12.22 9.55
N TRP A 341 31.35 -11.97 9.58
CA TRP A 341 30.35 -13.02 9.82
C TRP A 341 30.09 -13.87 8.59
N ASN A 342 30.12 -13.29 7.40
CA ASN A 342 29.87 -14.01 6.14
C ASN A 342 30.97 -15.03 5.84
N LEU A 343 32.22 -14.75 6.22
CA LEU A 343 33.37 -15.63 6.02
C LEU A 343 33.41 -16.86 6.95
N ILE A 344 32.57 -16.90 7.97
CA ILE A 344 32.46 -18.09 8.85
C ILE A 344 31.75 -19.19 8.07
N GLU A 345 32.43 -20.30 7.80
CA GLU A 345 31.86 -21.44 7.06
C GLU A 345 31.10 -22.39 7.98
N ASP A 346 31.58 -22.59 9.22
CA ASP A 346 30.92 -23.45 10.20
C ASP A 346 29.60 -22.85 10.70
N HIS A 347 28.54 -23.66 10.56
CA HIS A 347 27.17 -23.17 10.89
C HIS A 347 27.00 -22.95 12.40
N GLU A 348 27.58 -23.81 13.24
CA GLU A 348 27.44 -23.66 14.69
C GLU A 348 28.26 -22.48 15.21
N GLU A 349 29.47 -22.28 14.69
CA GLU A 349 30.28 -21.09 14.99
C GLU A 349 29.58 -19.81 14.57
N LYS A 350 28.98 -19.81 13.38
CA LYS A 350 28.22 -18.70 12.83
C LYS A 350 27.02 -18.29 13.71
N LEU A 351 26.31 -19.27 14.27
CA LEU A 351 25.19 -19.03 15.19
C LEU A 351 25.65 -18.52 16.56
N LYS A 352 26.86 -18.94 17.02
CA LYS A 352 27.44 -18.52 18.31
C LYS A 352 28.20 -17.21 18.22
N PHE A 353 28.42 -16.68 17.02
CA PHE A 353 29.18 -15.45 16.82
C PHE A 353 28.54 -14.28 17.56
N ASP A 354 29.29 -13.62 18.42
CA ASP A 354 28.89 -12.49 19.23
C ASP A 354 30.08 -11.57 19.54
N ASN A 355 30.24 -10.53 18.76
CA ASN A 355 31.28 -9.52 18.99
C ASN A 355 30.81 -8.33 19.82
N LYS A 356 29.55 -8.36 20.30
CA LYS A 356 28.92 -7.31 21.11
C LYS A 356 28.94 -5.94 20.42
N ASP A 357 28.61 -5.89 19.14
CA ASP A 357 28.63 -4.68 18.31
C ASP A 357 27.60 -3.63 18.78
N MET A 358 26.48 -4.09 19.40
CA MET A 358 25.43 -3.26 20.02
C MET A 358 24.82 -2.21 19.07
N LYS A 359 24.78 -2.50 17.76
CA LYS A 359 24.26 -1.60 16.72
C LYS A 359 22.83 -1.95 16.26
N GLY A 360 22.16 -2.84 16.96
CA GLY A 360 20.83 -3.32 16.54
C GLY A 360 19.78 -2.21 16.45
N ARG A 361 19.74 -1.33 17.45
CA ARG A 361 18.82 -0.20 17.45
C ARG A 361 19.12 0.83 16.34
N GLU A 362 20.40 1.15 16.14
CA GLU A 362 20.82 2.03 15.03
C GLU A 362 20.39 1.46 13.68
N LYS A 363 20.61 0.16 13.49
CA LYS A 363 20.20 -0.54 12.26
C LYS A 363 18.68 -0.53 12.08
N MET A 364 17.90 -0.80 13.14
CA MET A 364 16.44 -0.72 13.13
C MET A 364 15.98 0.65 12.62
N PHE A 365 16.46 1.74 13.21
CA PHE A 365 16.08 3.09 12.78
C PHE A 365 16.52 3.40 11.35
N LYS A 366 17.70 2.96 10.92
CA LYS A 366 18.14 3.14 9.53
C LYS A 366 17.19 2.43 8.56
N VAL A 367 16.84 1.18 8.81
CA VAL A 367 15.92 0.40 7.98
C VAL A 367 14.53 1.03 7.99
N MET A 368 14.02 1.40 9.16
CA MET A 368 12.73 2.04 9.33
C MET A 368 12.61 3.32 8.49
N ARG A 369 13.63 4.18 8.49
CA ARG A 369 13.62 5.46 7.75
C ARG A 369 13.63 5.29 6.24
N THR A 370 14.30 4.26 5.70
CA THR A 370 14.66 4.19 4.28
C THR A 370 14.01 3.07 3.50
N SER A 371 13.25 2.18 4.16
CA SER A 371 12.73 0.97 3.51
C SER A 371 11.20 0.99 3.40
N ASN A 372 10.69 0.12 2.56
CA ASN A 372 9.30 -0.29 2.46
C ASN A 372 9.20 -1.82 2.69
N ASP A 373 8.00 -2.37 2.70
CA ASP A 373 7.77 -3.80 2.98
C ASP A 373 8.52 -4.72 2.03
N TRP A 374 8.58 -4.40 0.74
CA TRP A 374 9.34 -5.22 -0.21
C TRP A 374 10.84 -5.26 0.13
N MET A 375 11.45 -4.09 0.42
CA MET A 375 12.85 -4.02 0.82
C MET A 375 13.08 -4.71 2.18
N PHE A 376 12.15 -4.56 3.10
CA PHE A 376 12.19 -5.15 4.42
C PHE A 376 12.15 -6.68 4.35
N MET A 377 11.18 -7.24 3.62
CA MET A 377 11.08 -8.70 3.42
C MET A 377 12.26 -9.25 2.62
N SER A 378 12.66 -8.58 1.55
CA SER A 378 13.76 -9.05 0.69
C SER A 378 15.09 -9.12 1.43
N ASN A 379 15.38 -8.14 2.29
CA ASN A 379 16.67 -8.04 2.95
C ASN A 379 16.73 -8.76 4.32
N PHE A 380 15.60 -8.91 5.01
CA PHE A 380 15.59 -9.34 6.41
C PHE A 380 14.76 -10.59 6.72
N LEU A 381 13.84 -11.02 5.85
CA LEU A 381 13.17 -12.31 6.03
C LEU A 381 14.19 -13.44 5.78
N THR A 382 14.60 -14.12 6.83
CA THR A 382 15.55 -15.25 6.75
C THR A 382 14.83 -16.59 6.63
N ASN A 383 15.53 -17.63 6.15
CA ASN A 383 14.98 -18.98 6.13
C ASN A 383 14.64 -19.51 7.53
N ASP A 384 15.39 -19.08 8.55
CA ASP A 384 15.14 -19.46 9.94
C ASP A 384 13.85 -18.80 10.47
N LEU A 385 13.58 -17.54 10.09
CA LEU A 385 12.32 -16.89 10.40
C LEU A 385 11.14 -17.57 9.68
N VAL A 386 11.28 -17.94 8.41
CA VAL A 386 10.25 -18.69 7.68
C VAL A 386 9.90 -20.00 8.41
N LYS A 387 10.91 -20.73 8.89
CA LYS A 387 10.71 -21.97 9.68
C LYS A 387 10.10 -21.69 11.05
N LYS A 388 10.65 -20.71 11.81
CA LYS A 388 10.18 -20.32 13.15
C LYS A 388 8.71 -19.90 13.12
N LEU A 389 8.34 -19.10 12.13
CA LEU A 389 6.99 -18.58 11.95
C LEU A 389 6.05 -19.59 11.30
N LYS A 390 6.57 -20.70 10.77
CA LYS A 390 5.80 -21.71 10.02
C LYS A 390 4.99 -21.07 8.87
N LEU A 391 5.67 -20.25 8.07
CA LEU A 391 5.08 -19.62 6.91
C LEU A 391 4.95 -20.64 5.78
N TYR A 392 3.85 -21.40 5.79
CA TYR A 392 3.57 -22.42 4.78
C TYR A 392 2.70 -21.90 3.67
N LEU A 393 2.86 -22.45 2.48
CA LEU A 393 1.92 -22.24 1.38
C LEU A 393 0.87 -23.34 1.41
N TYR A 394 -0.39 -22.95 1.46
CA TYR A 394 -1.54 -23.86 1.42
C TYR A 394 -2.09 -23.89 0.00
N ILE A 395 -2.34 -25.08 -0.51
CA ILE A 395 -3.05 -25.29 -1.77
C ILE A 395 -4.38 -26.00 -1.53
N LYS A 396 -5.38 -25.64 -2.29
CA LYS A 396 -6.64 -26.39 -2.31
C LYS A 396 -6.43 -27.68 -3.09
N GLN A 397 -6.74 -28.81 -2.47
CA GLN A 397 -6.69 -30.13 -3.07
C GLN A 397 -8.04 -30.83 -2.87
N GLY A 398 -8.62 -31.34 -3.95
CA GLY A 398 -9.93 -32.00 -3.90
C GLY A 398 -10.78 -31.75 -5.15
N ASN A 399 -12.03 -32.17 -5.09
CA ASN A 399 -13.01 -31.98 -6.17
C ASN A 399 -14.15 -31.06 -5.68
N VAL A 400 -15.15 -30.80 -6.53
CA VAL A 400 -16.28 -29.90 -6.26
C VAL A 400 -17.04 -30.22 -4.95
N PHE A 401 -16.91 -31.44 -4.40
CA PHE A 401 -17.59 -31.88 -3.19
C PHE A 401 -16.70 -31.91 -1.94
N PHE A 402 -15.36 -31.96 -2.10
CA PHE A 402 -14.41 -32.02 -1.00
C PHE A 402 -13.16 -31.21 -1.34
N GLU A 403 -13.07 -30.00 -0.77
CA GLU A 403 -11.86 -29.18 -0.82
C GLU A 403 -11.09 -29.35 0.51
N GLN A 404 -9.85 -29.77 0.42
CA GLN A 404 -8.93 -29.85 1.56
C GLN A 404 -7.76 -28.92 1.32
N LEU A 405 -7.37 -28.14 2.35
CA LEU A 405 -6.17 -27.32 2.32
C LEU A 405 -4.98 -28.17 2.76
N VAL A 406 -4.01 -28.32 1.86
CA VAL A 406 -2.81 -29.10 2.11
C VAL A 406 -1.58 -28.19 2.12
N ILE A 407 -0.68 -28.42 3.07
CA ILE A 407 0.62 -27.74 3.14
C ILE A 407 1.49 -28.27 2.00
N THR A 408 2.12 -27.36 1.26
CA THR A 408 3.04 -27.74 0.19
C THR A 408 4.39 -28.15 0.76
N ASP A 409 5.05 -29.16 0.18
CA ASP A 409 6.39 -29.63 0.56
C ASP A 409 7.53 -28.71 0.08
N LYS A 410 7.26 -27.41 -0.03
CA LYS A 410 8.27 -26.44 -0.47
C LYS A 410 9.30 -26.18 0.61
N LYS A 411 10.56 -26.07 0.20
CA LYS A 411 11.68 -25.71 1.09
C LYS A 411 11.52 -24.26 1.56
N ALA A 412 12.08 -23.92 2.72
CA ALA A 412 12.01 -22.57 3.29
C ALA A 412 12.52 -21.48 2.33
N ASP A 413 13.52 -21.78 1.51
CA ASP A 413 14.06 -20.86 0.52
C ASP A 413 13.08 -20.58 -0.63
N GLU A 414 12.38 -21.60 -1.11
CA GLU A 414 11.33 -21.44 -2.12
C GLU A 414 10.15 -20.64 -1.56
N LEU A 415 9.73 -20.95 -0.33
CA LEU A 415 8.64 -20.22 0.35
C LEU A 415 9.01 -18.76 0.55
N LYS A 416 10.23 -18.47 1.02
CA LYS A 416 10.77 -17.11 1.14
C LYS A 416 10.66 -16.35 -0.19
N ASN A 417 11.12 -16.97 -1.28
CA ASN A 417 11.09 -16.34 -2.61
C ASN A 417 9.67 -16.07 -3.11
N ILE A 418 8.71 -16.96 -2.83
CA ILE A 418 7.29 -16.75 -3.15
C ILE A 418 6.72 -15.58 -2.34
N ILE A 419 7.01 -15.56 -1.03
CA ILE A 419 6.57 -14.46 -0.15
C ILE A 419 7.14 -13.12 -0.64
N ILE A 420 8.45 -13.03 -0.88
CA ILE A 420 9.07 -11.78 -1.35
C ILE A 420 8.44 -11.30 -2.67
N LYS A 421 8.17 -12.22 -3.60
CA LYS A 421 7.49 -11.88 -4.86
C LYS A 421 6.08 -11.33 -4.64
N SER A 422 5.35 -11.82 -3.63
CA SER A 422 4.00 -11.29 -3.32
C SER A 422 4.01 -9.85 -2.79
N PHE A 423 5.15 -9.36 -2.29
CA PHE A 423 5.34 -7.97 -1.89
C PHE A 423 5.77 -7.04 -3.03
N ALA A 424 6.11 -7.58 -4.19
CA ALA A 424 6.43 -6.75 -5.35
C ALA A 424 5.24 -5.83 -5.66
N HIS A 425 5.54 -4.56 -5.91
CA HIS A 425 4.54 -3.51 -6.10
C HIS A 425 3.48 -3.44 -4.99
N SER A 426 3.82 -3.85 -3.76
CA SER A 426 2.93 -3.89 -2.59
C SER A 426 1.70 -4.80 -2.77
N GLY A 427 1.82 -5.84 -3.60
CA GLY A 427 0.73 -6.76 -3.94
C GLY A 427 -0.32 -6.19 -4.90
N ILE A 428 -0.08 -5.01 -5.47
CA ILE A 428 -0.98 -4.36 -6.43
C ILE A 428 -0.43 -4.58 -7.85
N PRO A 429 -1.24 -5.07 -8.79
CA PRO A 429 -0.81 -5.22 -10.17
C PRO A 429 -0.36 -3.89 -10.78
N LYS A 430 0.84 -3.85 -11.35
CA LYS A 430 1.34 -2.66 -12.01
C LYS A 430 0.85 -2.62 -13.46
N VAL A 431 0.07 -1.61 -13.78
CA VAL A 431 -0.56 -1.42 -15.09
C VAL A 431 -0.13 -0.08 -15.66
N PHE A 432 0.20 -0.06 -16.95
CA PHE A 432 0.59 1.14 -17.69
C PHE A 432 -0.44 1.43 -18.77
N ILE A 433 -0.75 2.68 -19.00
CA ILE A 433 -1.41 3.12 -20.23
C ILE A 433 -0.37 3.23 -21.33
N ILE A 434 -0.61 2.52 -22.42
CA ILE A 434 0.29 2.45 -23.57
C ILE A 434 -0.18 3.35 -24.69
N ASP A 435 -1.51 3.41 -24.93
CA ASP A 435 -2.10 4.19 -26.00
C ASP A 435 -3.54 4.59 -25.66
N GLY A 436 -3.84 5.87 -25.71
CA GLY A 436 -5.17 6.44 -25.51
C GLY A 436 -5.96 6.66 -26.81
N ASN A 437 -5.37 6.28 -27.95
CA ASN A 437 -6.03 6.32 -29.25
C ASN A 437 -5.77 5.01 -30.03
N TYR A 438 -5.92 3.88 -29.33
CA TYR A 438 -5.59 2.57 -29.84
C TYR A 438 -6.32 2.28 -31.15
N GLU A 439 -5.56 1.88 -32.17
CA GLU A 439 -6.04 1.63 -33.56
C GLU A 439 -6.70 2.87 -34.20
N ASP A 440 -6.36 4.08 -33.75
CA ASP A 440 -6.96 5.36 -34.20
C ASP A 440 -8.50 5.45 -33.99
N LYS A 441 -9.03 4.70 -32.99
CA LYS A 441 -10.45 4.64 -32.66
C LYS A 441 -10.85 5.36 -31.38
N GLY A 442 -9.89 5.98 -30.68
CA GLY A 442 -10.12 6.58 -29.36
C GLY A 442 -10.24 5.56 -28.23
N GLU A 443 -9.96 4.27 -28.50
CA GLU A 443 -9.94 3.20 -27.52
C GLU A 443 -8.70 3.30 -26.63
N LEU A 444 -8.75 2.71 -25.41
CA LEU A 444 -7.64 2.72 -24.48
C LEU A 444 -6.90 1.36 -24.49
N LEU A 445 -5.58 1.40 -24.68
CA LEU A 445 -4.72 0.25 -24.51
C LEU A 445 -3.91 0.37 -23.21
N ALA A 446 -4.07 -0.58 -22.32
CA ALA A 446 -3.29 -0.74 -21.11
C ALA A 446 -2.47 -2.04 -21.15
N LYS A 447 -1.39 -2.09 -20.36
CA LYS A 447 -0.51 -3.26 -20.26
C LYS A 447 -0.16 -3.55 -18.82
N HIS A 448 -0.35 -4.78 -18.38
CA HIS A 448 0.08 -5.28 -17.08
C HIS A 448 1.55 -5.71 -17.12
N GLU A 449 2.35 -5.25 -16.16
CA GLU A 449 3.71 -5.72 -15.93
C GLU A 449 3.67 -7.05 -15.17
N HIS A 450 3.75 -8.16 -15.90
CA HIS A 450 3.68 -9.49 -15.34
C HIS A 450 5.02 -9.88 -14.67
N ILE A 451 5.04 -9.96 -13.34
CA ILE A 451 6.21 -10.30 -12.52
C ILE A 451 6.19 -11.74 -11.99
N GLY A 452 5.42 -12.62 -12.62
CA GLY A 452 5.35 -14.03 -12.28
C GLY A 452 4.07 -14.47 -11.56
N ALA A 453 3.12 -13.57 -11.33
CA ALA A 453 1.77 -13.87 -10.86
C ALA A 453 0.73 -13.44 -11.90
N ASP A 454 -0.19 -14.33 -12.23
CA ASP A 454 -1.29 -14.03 -13.13
C ASP A 454 -2.33 -13.14 -12.42
N LEU A 455 -3.03 -12.30 -13.19
CA LEU A 455 -4.15 -11.52 -12.67
C LEU A 455 -5.32 -12.44 -12.29
N ASP A 456 -6.02 -12.10 -11.21
CA ASP A 456 -7.35 -12.64 -10.96
C ASP A 456 -8.31 -12.17 -12.07
N ILE A 457 -8.87 -13.14 -12.79
CA ILE A 457 -9.64 -12.87 -14.01
C ILE A 457 -10.91 -12.09 -13.70
N GLU A 458 -11.60 -12.45 -12.62
CA GLU A 458 -12.88 -11.84 -12.25
C GLU A 458 -12.68 -10.38 -11.81
N TYR A 459 -11.67 -10.13 -10.97
CA TYR A 459 -11.33 -8.78 -10.55
C TYR A 459 -10.79 -7.94 -11.71
N ALA A 460 -9.94 -8.49 -12.56
CA ALA A 460 -9.41 -7.78 -13.71
C ALA A 460 -10.53 -7.34 -14.67
N GLN A 461 -11.50 -8.22 -14.96
CA GLN A 461 -12.61 -7.89 -15.83
C GLN A 461 -13.52 -6.80 -15.23
N LYS A 462 -13.88 -6.91 -13.93
CA LYS A 462 -14.67 -5.88 -13.22
C LYS A 462 -13.96 -4.52 -13.20
N THR A 463 -12.65 -4.52 -12.96
CA THR A 463 -11.85 -3.28 -12.98
C THR A 463 -11.83 -2.67 -14.38
N LEU A 464 -11.69 -3.49 -15.44
CA LEU A 464 -11.76 -3.00 -16.81
C LEU A 464 -13.14 -2.42 -17.17
N ASP A 465 -14.22 -3.00 -16.66
CA ASP A 465 -15.56 -2.46 -16.83
C ASP A 465 -15.70 -1.06 -16.21
N HIS A 466 -15.10 -0.83 -15.04
CA HIS A 466 -15.01 0.48 -14.42
C HIS A 466 -14.14 1.46 -15.24
N ILE A 467 -12.99 1.02 -15.73
CA ILE A 467 -12.13 1.85 -16.58
C ILE A 467 -12.85 2.22 -17.88
N ALA A 468 -13.54 1.28 -18.53
CA ALA A 468 -14.30 1.55 -19.74
C ALA A 468 -15.46 2.53 -19.50
N PHE A 469 -16.11 2.47 -18.34
CA PHE A 469 -17.11 3.45 -17.92
C PHE A 469 -16.51 4.86 -17.80
N LEU A 470 -15.34 4.99 -17.16
CA LEU A 470 -14.67 6.28 -17.00
C LEU A 470 -14.05 6.80 -18.30
N TRP A 471 -13.51 5.93 -19.13
CA TRP A 471 -12.92 6.31 -20.40
C TRP A 471 -13.97 6.70 -21.44
N GLY A 472 -15.13 6.06 -21.38
CA GLY A 472 -16.26 6.30 -22.28
C GLY A 472 -16.21 5.45 -23.55
N ASP A 473 -15.23 4.57 -23.71
CA ASP A 473 -15.07 3.69 -24.86
C ASP A 473 -14.41 2.37 -24.46
N LYS A 474 -14.12 1.53 -25.45
CA LYS A 474 -13.48 0.22 -25.28
C LYS A 474 -12.09 0.36 -24.64
N VAL A 475 -11.80 -0.54 -23.71
CA VAL A 475 -10.51 -0.67 -23.04
C VAL A 475 -9.96 -2.07 -23.24
N THR A 476 -8.71 -2.15 -23.65
CA THR A 476 -7.98 -3.41 -23.83
C THR A 476 -6.83 -3.48 -22.86
N LEU A 477 -6.71 -4.58 -22.09
CA LEU A 477 -5.59 -4.86 -21.20
C LEU A 477 -4.77 -6.03 -21.75
N GLU A 478 -3.51 -5.77 -22.05
CA GLU A 478 -2.53 -6.80 -22.38
C GLU A 478 -1.86 -7.33 -21.13
N THR A 479 -1.75 -8.66 -21.02
CA THR A 479 -1.08 -9.34 -19.91
C THR A 479 -0.50 -10.68 -20.36
N ILE A 480 0.12 -11.41 -19.44
CA ILE A 480 0.52 -12.80 -19.59
C ILE A 480 -0.38 -13.65 -18.68
N LYS A 481 -0.90 -14.75 -19.22
CA LYS A 481 -1.68 -15.74 -18.48
C LYS A 481 -1.13 -17.13 -18.79
N ALA A 482 -0.82 -17.91 -17.76
CA ALA A 482 -0.24 -19.25 -17.90
C ALA A 482 0.99 -19.27 -18.87
N LYS A 483 1.83 -18.24 -18.78
CA LYS A 483 3.03 -18.00 -19.62
C LYS A 483 2.75 -17.64 -21.09
N HIS A 484 1.50 -17.39 -21.47
CA HIS A 484 1.13 -16.98 -22.82
C HIS A 484 0.57 -15.54 -22.83
N PRO A 485 0.84 -14.76 -23.89
CA PRO A 485 0.21 -13.44 -24.07
C PRO A 485 -1.31 -13.56 -24.08
N HIS A 486 -1.99 -12.65 -23.37
CA HIS A 486 -3.44 -12.63 -23.25
C HIS A 486 -3.98 -11.20 -23.26
N LYS A 487 -5.20 -11.03 -23.79
CA LYS A 487 -5.89 -9.73 -23.81
C LYS A 487 -7.25 -9.86 -23.14
N TYR A 488 -7.53 -8.94 -22.22
CA TYR A 488 -8.88 -8.72 -21.68
C TYR A 488 -9.46 -7.47 -22.34
N ILE A 489 -10.74 -7.51 -22.66
CA ILE A 489 -11.43 -6.42 -23.35
C ILE A 489 -12.71 -6.11 -22.60
N SER A 490 -12.96 -4.81 -22.35
CA SER A 490 -14.24 -4.30 -21.88
C SER A 490 -14.72 -3.16 -22.76
N LYS A 491 -16.04 -3.07 -22.95
CA LYS A 491 -16.72 -1.98 -23.66
C LYS A 491 -17.63 -1.24 -22.69
N ASN A 492 -17.81 0.05 -22.91
CA ASN A 492 -18.77 0.84 -22.16
C ASN A 492 -20.20 0.37 -22.49
N LYS A 493 -20.84 -0.37 -21.58
CA LYS A 493 -22.19 -0.92 -21.77
C LYS A 493 -23.27 0.15 -21.93
N ILE A 494 -23.04 1.38 -21.48
CA ILE A 494 -24.02 2.47 -21.60
C ILE A 494 -24.06 3.00 -23.03
N LYS A 495 -22.92 3.12 -23.71
CA LYS A 495 -22.86 3.52 -25.11
C LYS A 495 -23.49 2.47 -26.05
N SER A 496 -23.24 1.18 -25.82
CA SER A 496 -23.83 0.11 -26.60
C SER A 496 -25.36 0.08 -26.51
N TYR A 497 -25.93 0.41 -25.35
CA TYR A 497 -27.38 0.47 -25.17
C TYR A 497 -28.03 1.65 -25.93
N HIS A 498 -27.33 2.76 -26.10
CA HIS A 498 -27.80 3.91 -26.90
C HIS A 498 -27.62 3.71 -28.41
N GLU A 499 -26.57 3.01 -28.83
CA GLU A 499 -26.35 2.65 -30.23
C GLU A 499 -27.41 1.63 -30.71
N ASP A 500 -27.70 0.62 -29.87
CA ASP A 500 -28.76 -0.39 -30.19
C ASP A 500 -30.17 0.21 -30.24
N ILE A 501 -30.45 1.31 -29.51
CA ILE A 501 -31.74 2.02 -29.62
C ILE A 501 -31.80 2.91 -30.87
N GLN A 502 -30.67 3.48 -31.31
CA GLN A 502 -30.62 4.29 -32.54
C GLN A 502 -30.69 3.45 -33.80
N GLU A 503 -30.23 2.19 -33.78
CA GLU A 503 -30.43 1.23 -34.89
C GLU A 503 -31.85 0.62 -34.93
N LEU A 504 -32.62 0.75 -33.85
CA LEU A 504 -34.01 0.26 -33.74
C LEU A 504 -35.06 1.36 -33.95
N MET A 505 -34.67 2.62 -34.09
CA MET A 505 -35.53 3.75 -34.47
C MET A 505 -35.28 4.19 -35.93
#